data_bd841d548b9d08f91a21d6b42e520743
#
_entry.id   bd841d548b9d08f91a21d6b42e520743
#
_cell.length_a   1.000
_cell.length_b   1.000
_cell.length_c   1.000
_cell.angle_alpha   90.00
_cell.angle_beta   90.00
_cell.angle_gamma   90.00
#
_symmetry.space_group_name_H-M   'P 1'
#
loop_
_entity.id
_entity.type
_entity.pdbx_description
1 polymer ?
#
loop_
_entity_poly.entity_id
_entity_poly.type
_entity_poly.pdbx_seq_one_letter_code
_entity_poly.pdbx_strand_id
1 'polypeptide(L)'
;MRTIREFYNKNYDASDIRKSIVSAISIKVMEPVFESQTKTKLGSTDMGGELPTVRTYVNDFLKTKLDNYLHKNPETAEKLQRKILQAERERTELSGIRKLAKERAKKASLHNKKLRDCRVHLTDSKKERNL
;
A
#
# COMPACT_ATOMS: atom_id res chain seq x y z
N MET A 1 -9.85 0.41 5.67
CA MET A 1 -8.93 -0.72 5.60
C MET A 1 -9.31 -1.82 6.57
N ARG A 2 -9.38 -1.52 7.85
CA ARG A 2 -9.74 -2.48 8.90
C ARG A 2 -11.09 -3.12 8.65
N THR A 3 -12.13 -2.35 8.44
CA THR A 3 -13.51 -2.81 8.14
C THR A 3 -13.57 -3.78 6.95
N ILE A 4 -12.82 -3.52 5.88
CA ILE A 4 -12.79 -4.38 4.69
C ILE A 4 -12.12 -5.73 5.01
N ARG A 5 -11.04 -5.73 5.80
CA ARG A 5 -10.40 -6.97 6.25
C ARG A 5 -11.31 -7.79 7.15
N GLU A 6 -12.03 -7.13 8.06
CA GLU A 6 -12.99 -7.77 8.95
C GLU A 6 -14.17 -8.35 8.16
N PHE A 7 -14.72 -7.60 7.19
CA PHE A 7 -15.84 -8.04 6.35
C PHE A 7 -15.52 -9.31 5.54
N TYR A 8 -14.36 -9.36 4.89
CA TYR A 8 -13.95 -10.54 4.09
C TYR A 8 -13.20 -11.60 4.90
N ASN A 9 -12.98 -11.37 6.18
CA ASN A 9 -12.18 -12.24 7.06
C ASN A 9 -10.81 -12.62 6.44
N LYS A 10 -10.18 -11.67 5.75
CA LYS A 10 -8.90 -11.85 5.06
C LYS A 10 -7.99 -10.65 5.25
N ASN A 11 -6.72 -10.92 5.51
CA ASN A 11 -5.71 -9.89 5.71
C ASN A 11 -5.12 -9.41 4.36
N TYR A 12 -5.84 -8.53 3.68
CA TYR A 12 -5.35 -7.87 2.47
C TYR A 12 -4.30 -6.81 2.78
N ASP A 13 -3.37 -6.59 1.85
CA ASP A 13 -2.45 -5.45 1.95
C ASP A 13 -3.20 -4.12 1.81
N ALA A 14 -2.79 -3.13 2.62
CA ALA A 14 -3.44 -1.82 2.62
C ALA A 14 -3.28 -1.08 1.28
N SER A 15 -2.20 -1.33 0.55
CA SER A 15 -1.95 -0.75 -0.77
C SER A 15 -2.94 -1.26 -1.81
N ASP A 16 -3.27 -2.55 -1.77
CA ASP A 16 -4.18 -3.18 -2.72
C ASP A 16 -5.62 -2.71 -2.51
N ILE A 17 -6.03 -2.56 -1.22
CA ILE A 17 -7.33 -1.97 -0.90
C ILE A 17 -7.41 -0.51 -1.38
N ARG A 18 -6.36 0.29 -1.19
CA ARG A 18 -6.35 1.71 -1.60
C ARG A 18 -6.49 1.90 -3.11
N LYS A 19 -5.90 1.02 -3.92
CA LYS A 19 -6.05 1.07 -5.39
C LYS A 19 -7.49 0.89 -5.86
N SER A 20 -8.31 0.24 -5.06
CA SER A 20 -9.70 -0.09 -5.40
C SER A 20 -10.71 0.97 -4.97
N ILE A 21 -10.28 1.99 -4.22
CA ILE A 21 -11.18 2.96 -3.58
C ILE A 21 -10.79 4.37 -3.98
N VAL A 22 -11.78 5.13 -4.43
CA VAL A 22 -11.73 6.58 -4.54
C VAL A 22 -12.73 7.13 -3.53
N SER A 23 -12.29 8.03 -2.65
CA SER A 23 -13.15 8.56 -1.60
C SER A 23 -12.94 10.04 -1.37
N ALA A 24 -14.00 10.74 -0.97
CA ALA A 24 -13.97 12.10 -0.49
C ALA A 24 -14.60 12.15 0.90
N ILE A 25 -13.98 12.90 1.81
CA ILE A 25 -14.46 13.07 3.19
C ILE A 25 -14.78 14.54 3.41
N SER A 26 -16.01 14.82 3.87
CA SER A 26 -16.44 16.13 4.32
C SER A 26 -16.94 16.03 5.74
N ILE A 27 -16.33 16.78 6.65
CA ILE A 27 -16.68 16.83 8.07
C ILE A 27 -16.77 18.27 8.54
N LYS A 28 -17.60 18.51 9.54
CA LYS A 28 -17.70 19.79 10.23
C LYS A 28 -17.09 19.64 11.62
N VAL A 29 -16.17 20.52 11.96
CA VAL A 29 -15.48 20.60 13.26
C VAL A 29 -15.82 21.96 13.87
N MET A 30 -16.06 22.02 15.19
CA MET A 30 -16.54 23.26 15.83
C MET A 30 -15.50 24.38 15.75
N GLU A 31 -14.27 24.13 16.15
CA GLU A 31 -13.18 25.13 16.12
C GLU A 31 -11.96 24.53 15.40
N PRO A 32 -11.96 24.55 14.05
CA PRO A 32 -10.87 23.95 13.31
C PRO A 32 -9.59 24.78 13.44
N VAL A 33 -8.54 24.19 13.96
CA VAL A 33 -7.20 24.75 13.95
C VAL A 33 -6.43 24.14 12.78
N PHE A 34 -5.78 24.97 11.98
CA PHE A 34 -4.97 24.54 10.83
C PHE A 34 -3.48 24.72 11.11
N GLU A 35 -2.66 23.82 10.61
CA GLU A 35 -1.19 23.88 10.80
C GLU A 35 -0.55 25.04 10.01
N SER A 36 -1.21 25.54 8.97
CA SER A 36 -0.70 26.62 8.13
C SER A 36 -1.79 27.62 7.78
N GLN A 37 -1.38 28.85 7.43
CA GLN A 37 -2.28 29.89 6.98
C GLN A 37 -3.02 29.52 5.68
N THR A 38 -2.47 28.63 4.87
CA THR A 38 -3.10 28.10 3.65
C THR A 38 -4.23 27.11 3.91
N LYS A 39 -4.45 26.74 5.17
CA LYS A 39 -5.52 25.80 5.61
C LYS A 39 -5.54 24.46 4.87
N THR A 40 -4.39 24.00 4.41
CA THR A 40 -4.27 22.76 3.64
C THR A 40 -4.28 21.51 4.54
N LYS A 41 -3.94 21.67 5.83
CA LYS A 41 -3.89 20.58 6.78
C LYS A 41 -4.54 20.96 8.11
N LEU A 42 -5.50 20.14 8.54
CA LEU A 42 -6.15 20.28 9.83
C LEU A 42 -5.17 19.88 10.95
N GLY A 43 -4.89 20.79 11.87
CA GLY A 43 -4.04 20.56 13.04
C GLY A 43 -4.79 20.05 14.24
N SER A 44 -6.09 20.40 14.39
CA SER A 44 -6.89 19.90 15.49
C SER A 44 -7.17 18.40 15.37
N THR A 45 -6.97 17.68 16.47
CA THR A 45 -7.28 16.25 16.57
C THR A 45 -8.70 16.01 17.03
N ASP A 46 -9.27 16.95 17.77
CA ASP A 46 -10.57 16.85 18.41
C ASP A 46 -11.66 17.55 17.60
N MET A 47 -12.89 17.10 17.75
CA MET A 47 -14.04 17.72 17.06
C MET A 47 -14.66 18.88 17.88
N GLY A 48 -14.10 19.15 19.07
CA GLY A 48 -14.58 20.15 20.03
C GLY A 48 -15.41 19.54 21.16
N GLY A 49 -15.30 20.15 22.38
CA GLY A 49 -15.99 19.69 23.58
C GLY A 49 -15.61 18.28 24.04
N GLU A 50 -16.59 17.52 24.50
CA GLU A 50 -16.41 16.12 24.92
C GLU A 50 -16.53 15.11 23.77
N LEU A 51 -16.48 15.58 22.52
CA LEU A 51 -16.61 14.72 21.35
C LEU A 51 -15.33 13.90 21.11
N PRO A 52 -15.46 12.71 20.49
CA PRO A 52 -14.30 11.89 20.16
C PRO A 52 -13.39 12.58 19.15
N THR A 53 -12.16 12.11 19.04
CA THR A 53 -11.23 12.62 18.03
C THR A 53 -11.80 12.43 16.62
N VAL A 54 -11.43 13.33 15.70
CA VAL A 54 -11.82 13.27 14.27
C VAL A 54 -11.56 11.86 13.70
N ARG A 55 -10.39 11.30 14.04
CA ARG A 55 -10.00 9.97 13.57
C ARG A 55 -10.93 8.86 14.10
N THR A 56 -11.26 8.91 15.38
CA THR A 56 -12.15 7.93 16.01
C THR A 56 -13.55 8.02 15.41
N TYR A 57 -14.09 9.22 15.32
CA TYR A 57 -15.39 9.47 14.74
C TYR A 57 -15.51 8.95 13.30
N VAL A 58 -14.55 9.27 12.44
CA VAL A 58 -14.55 8.81 11.04
C VAL A 58 -14.42 7.29 10.96
N ASN A 59 -13.58 6.68 11.81
CA ASN A 59 -13.42 5.22 11.82
C ASN A 59 -14.70 4.51 12.26
N ASP A 60 -15.37 4.97 13.29
CA ASP A 60 -16.59 4.37 13.81
C ASP A 60 -17.75 4.53 12.83
N PHE A 61 -17.86 5.71 12.23
CA PHE A 61 -18.82 5.97 11.17
C PHE A 61 -18.62 5.04 9.97
N LEU A 62 -17.37 4.94 9.48
CA LEU A 62 -17.03 4.08 8.34
C LEU A 62 -17.22 2.60 8.68
N LYS A 63 -16.84 2.18 9.88
CA LYS A 63 -17.04 0.79 10.32
C LYS A 63 -18.50 0.39 10.20
N THR A 64 -19.39 1.17 10.79
CA THR A 64 -20.82 0.85 10.81
C THR A 64 -21.48 0.99 9.42
N LYS A 65 -21.24 2.11 8.74
CA LYS A 65 -21.93 2.41 7.48
C LYS A 65 -21.41 1.57 6.31
N LEU A 66 -20.11 1.37 6.23
CA LEU A 66 -19.50 0.58 5.16
C LEU A 66 -19.84 -0.91 5.31
N ASP A 67 -19.78 -1.44 6.53
CA ASP A 67 -20.15 -2.82 6.79
C ASP A 67 -21.62 -3.09 6.40
N ASN A 68 -22.54 -2.27 6.87
CA ASN A 68 -23.95 -2.34 6.50
C ASN A 68 -24.18 -2.21 4.98
N TYR A 69 -23.42 -1.33 4.32
CA TYR A 69 -23.52 -1.14 2.87
C TYR A 69 -23.07 -2.39 2.09
N LEU A 70 -21.95 -2.99 2.48
CA LEU A 70 -21.44 -4.19 1.82
C LEU A 70 -22.36 -5.39 2.01
N HIS A 71 -22.99 -5.53 3.18
CA HIS A 71 -23.98 -6.58 3.41
C HIS A 71 -25.26 -6.38 2.59
N LYS A 72 -25.69 -5.14 2.39
CA LYS A 72 -26.88 -4.83 1.57
C LYS A 72 -26.62 -4.98 0.06
N ASN A 73 -25.36 -4.84 -0.38
CA ASN A 73 -25.00 -4.83 -1.79
C ASN A 73 -23.94 -5.90 -2.09
N PRO A 74 -24.30 -7.18 -2.15
CA PRO A 74 -23.36 -8.28 -2.36
C PRO A 74 -22.61 -8.19 -3.68
N GLU A 75 -23.27 -7.70 -4.75
CA GLU A 75 -22.59 -7.49 -6.04
C GLU A 75 -21.43 -6.47 -5.93
N THR A 76 -21.63 -5.39 -5.18
CA THR A 76 -20.58 -4.39 -4.97
C THR A 76 -19.45 -4.95 -4.13
N ALA A 77 -19.78 -5.74 -3.11
CA ALA A 77 -18.79 -6.44 -2.31
C ALA A 77 -17.94 -7.39 -3.17
N GLU A 78 -18.58 -8.20 -4.01
CA GLU A 78 -17.85 -9.11 -4.92
C GLU A 78 -16.94 -8.36 -5.92
N LYS A 79 -17.45 -7.28 -6.52
CA LYS A 79 -16.65 -6.42 -7.42
C LYS A 79 -15.45 -5.81 -6.71
N LEU A 80 -15.62 -5.35 -5.49
CA LEU A 80 -14.55 -4.80 -4.65
C LEU A 80 -13.49 -5.87 -4.34
N GLN A 81 -13.92 -7.05 -3.92
CA GLN A 81 -13.01 -8.17 -3.65
C GLN A 81 -12.19 -8.54 -4.89
N ARG A 82 -12.85 -8.65 -6.04
CA ARG A 82 -12.19 -8.96 -7.33
C ARG A 82 -11.11 -7.93 -7.68
N LYS A 83 -11.41 -6.65 -7.47
CA LYS A 83 -10.43 -5.55 -7.69
C LYS A 83 -9.25 -5.62 -6.72
N ILE A 84 -9.49 -5.92 -5.44
CA ILE A 84 -8.42 -6.08 -4.46
C ILE A 84 -7.49 -7.25 -4.85
N LEU A 85 -8.07 -8.39 -5.24
CA LEU A 85 -7.30 -9.57 -5.68
C LEU A 85 -6.51 -9.29 -6.97
N GLN A 86 -7.08 -8.53 -7.90
CA GLN A 86 -6.37 -8.07 -9.09
C GLN A 86 -5.17 -7.20 -8.71
N ALA A 87 -5.35 -6.23 -7.83
CA ALA A 87 -4.28 -5.35 -7.37
C ALA A 87 -3.15 -6.11 -6.64
N GLU A 88 -3.49 -7.13 -5.86
CA GLU A 88 -2.54 -8.03 -5.20
C GLU A 88 -1.68 -8.78 -6.23
N ARG A 89 -2.30 -9.35 -7.27
CA ARG A 89 -1.58 -10.03 -8.37
C ARG A 89 -0.63 -9.09 -9.10
N GLU A 90 -1.12 -7.94 -9.53
CA GLU A 90 -0.30 -6.91 -10.19
C GLU A 90 0.90 -6.49 -9.34
N ARG A 91 0.70 -6.26 -8.05
CA ARG A 91 1.77 -5.90 -7.11
C ARG A 91 2.83 -6.99 -6.99
N THR A 92 2.39 -8.24 -6.90
CA THR A 92 3.30 -9.40 -6.79
C THR A 92 4.12 -9.58 -8.05
N GLU A 93 3.50 -9.52 -9.22
CA GLU A 93 4.16 -9.61 -10.54
C GLU A 93 5.17 -8.48 -10.75
N LEU A 94 4.77 -7.23 -10.48
CA LEU A 94 5.67 -6.07 -10.56
C LEU A 94 6.85 -6.17 -9.60
N SER A 95 6.65 -6.71 -8.40
CA SER A 95 7.71 -6.95 -7.44
C SER A 95 8.74 -7.95 -7.97
N GLY A 96 8.27 -9.04 -8.58
CA GLY A 96 9.12 -10.04 -9.24
C GLY A 96 9.95 -9.44 -10.37
N ILE A 97 9.32 -8.69 -11.27
CA ILE A 97 10.00 -8.02 -12.39
C ILE A 97 11.07 -7.03 -11.88
N ARG A 98 10.73 -6.22 -10.87
CA ARG A 98 11.69 -5.27 -10.26
C ARG A 98 12.89 -5.97 -9.62
N LYS A 99 12.68 -7.12 -8.99
CA LYS A 99 13.75 -7.93 -8.41
C LYS A 99 14.70 -8.43 -9.49
N LEU A 100 14.17 -9.03 -10.55
CA LEU A 100 14.95 -9.49 -11.70
C LEU A 100 15.72 -8.34 -12.39
N ALA A 101 15.09 -7.18 -12.58
CA ALA A 101 15.74 -6.00 -13.14
C ALA A 101 16.89 -5.51 -12.27
N LYS A 102 16.74 -5.47 -10.95
CA LYS A 102 17.82 -5.12 -10.02
C LYS A 102 18.97 -6.12 -10.06
N GLU A 103 18.70 -7.40 -10.15
CA GLU A 103 19.75 -8.44 -10.28
C GLU A 103 20.52 -8.30 -11.59
N ARG A 104 19.83 -8.05 -12.71
CA ARG A 104 20.48 -7.78 -14.01
C ARG A 104 21.32 -6.50 -13.97
N ALA A 105 20.80 -5.42 -13.39
CA ALA A 105 21.55 -4.18 -13.25
C ALA A 105 22.80 -4.34 -12.38
N LYS A 106 22.74 -5.11 -11.29
CA LYS A 106 23.90 -5.44 -10.48
C LYS A 106 24.97 -6.21 -11.28
N LYS A 107 24.56 -7.22 -12.06
CA LYS A 107 25.47 -7.96 -12.92
C LYS A 107 26.11 -7.06 -14.00
N ALA A 108 25.31 -6.15 -14.60
CA ALA A 108 25.82 -5.21 -15.60
C ALA A 108 26.77 -4.14 -15.00
N SER A 109 26.52 -3.69 -13.76
CA SER A 109 27.37 -2.68 -13.10
C SER A 109 28.74 -3.20 -12.70
N LEU A 110 28.92 -4.51 -12.57
CA LEU A 110 30.22 -5.15 -12.34
C LEU A 110 31.11 -5.11 -13.57
N HIS A 111 30.56 -4.82 -14.76
CA HIS A 111 31.33 -4.75 -16.00
C HIS A 111 31.86 -3.33 -16.24
N ASN A 112 32.89 -2.95 -15.51
CA ASN A 112 33.58 -1.69 -15.76
C ASN A 112 34.48 -1.83 -17.00
N LYS A 113 34.23 -1.03 -18.06
CA LYS A 113 34.98 -1.06 -19.31
C LYS A 113 36.49 -0.82 -19.15
N LYS A 114 36.91 -0.19 -18.04
CA LYS A 114 38.29 0.12 -17.72
C LYS A 114 39.01 -0.97 -16.91
N LEU A 115 38.28 -1.89 -16.32
CA LEU A 115 38.81 -2.99 -15.52
C LEU A 115 38.48 -4.30 -16.25
N ARG A 116 39.48 -5.05 -16.67
CA ARG A 116 39.27 -6.43 -17.13
C ARG A 116 38.94 -7.28 -15.92
N ASP A 117 37.78 -7.87 -15.97
CA ASP A 117 37.33 -8.80 -14.93
C ASP A 117 38.15 -10.11 -15.00
N CYS A 118 38.36 -10.75 -13.87
CA CYS A 118 39.01 -12.05 -13.83
C CYS A 118 38.22 -13.07 -14.63
N ARG A 119 38.89 -13.90 -15.37
CA ARG A 119 38.30 -15.00 -16.16
C ARG A 119 37.65 -16.04 -15.26
N VAL A 120 38.14 -16.20 -14.05
CA VAL A 120 37.68 -17.15 -13.04
C VAL A 120 37.56 -16.42 -11.70
N HIS A 121 36.39 -16.44 -11.10
CA HIS A 121 36.11 -15.80 -9.81
C HIS A 121 36.29 -16.76 -8.65
N LEU A 122 36.55 -16.22 -7.44
CA LEU A 122 36.68 -17.01 -6.21
C LEU A 122 35.42 -17.84 -5.88
N THR A 123 34.29 -17.44 -6.45
CA THR A 123 32.99 -18.15 -6.30
C THR A 123 32.82 -19.30 -7.28
N ASP A 124 33.68 -19.40 -8.31
CA ASP A 124 33.59 -20.46 -9.31
C ASP A 124 34.08 -21.81 -8.76
N SER A 125 33.61 -22.88 -9.35
CA SER A 125 33.95 -24.21 -8.89
C SER A 125 35.47 -24.48 -8.95
N LYS A 126 35.98 -25.33 -8.05
CA LYS A 126 37.44 -25.67 -8.03
C LYS A 126 37.95 -26.18 -9.38
N LYS A 127 37.08 -26.77 -10.23
CA LYS A 127 37.44 -27.27 -11.56
C LYS A 127 37.72 -26.15 -12.56
N GLU A 128 37.00 -25.03 -12.47
CA GLU A 128 37.18 -23.87 -13.36
C GLU A 128 38.34 -22.99 -12.94
N ARG A 129 38.79 -23.06 -11.69
CA ARG A 129 39.93 -22.31 -11.15
C ARG A 129 41.31 -22.87 -11.53
N ASN A 130 41.37 -24.12 -11.97
CA ASN A 130 42.64 -24.79 -12.33
C ASN A 130 42.92 -24.89 -13.84
N LEU A 131 42.15 -24.13 -14.66
CA LEU A 131 42.35 -23.94 -16.09
C LEU A 131 42.93 -22.56 -16.35
#